data_f0f837f7ea6c0284980a54d3a285592d
#
_entry.id   f0f837f7ea6c0284980a54d3a285592d
#
_cell.length_a   1.000
_cell.length_b   1.000
_cell.length_c   1.000
_cell.angle_alpha   90.00
_cell.angle_beta   90.00
_cell.angle_gamma   90.00
#
_symmetry.space_group_name_H-M   'P 1'
#
loop_
_entity.id
_entity.type
_entity.pdbx_description
1 polymer ?
#
loop_
_entity_poly.entity_id
_entity_poly.type
_entity_poly.pdbx_seq_one_letter_code
_entity_poly.pdbx_strand_id
1 'polypeptide(L)'
;IANAKFTLNGVEYQLAPNSGGNHIHGGRKGFDKVVWQAKPLTSPKSRNDGAALELNYLSKDGEEGYPGNLRVTVTYTLTNDNALKIDYRATTDKDTIVNLTNHSYFNLAGTGDVRQHELQINAERTLVAGDKLIPTGEFKSVAGTPFDFRKPKAIGAEINSSAAQIALGRGYDHSFELNHKPGVLSLAAKVYEPTTGRVMETLTTEPGVIFYTSNGFDGSIKGKGGQ
;
A
#
# COMPACT_ATOMS: atom_id res chain seq x y z
N ILE A 1 -8.57 -10.14 3.94
CA ILE A 1 -8.67 -11.50 4.52
C ILE A 1 -10.03 -12.06 4.14
N ALA A 2 -10.01 -13.17 3.39
CA ALA A 2 -11.21 -13.83 2.91
C ALA A 2 -12.12 -14.28 4.06
N ASN A 3 -13.44 -14.14 3.89
CA ASN A 3 -14.47 -14.52 4.86
C ASN A 3 -14.25 -13.95 6.27
N ALA A 4 -13.47 -12.87 6.39
CA ALA A 4 -13.11 -12.21 7.64
C ALA A 4 -12.60 -13.18 8.73
N LYS A 5 -11.79 -14.19 8.36
CA LYS A 5 -11.21 -15.13 9.32
C LYS A 5 -9.89 -15.71 8.83
N PHE A 6 -9.07 -16.15 9.77
CA PHE A 6 -7.83 -16.86 9.51
C PHE A 6 -7.55 -17.87 10.61
N THR A 7 -6.70 -18.85 10.31
CA THR A 7 -6.21 -19.83 11.30
C THR A 7 -4.74 -19.55 11.58
N LEU A 8 -4.38 -19.46 12.85
CA LEU A 8 -3.00 -19.30 13.31
C LEU A 8 -2.76 -20.31 14.44
N ASN A 9 -1.71 -21.14 14.29
CA ASN A 9 -1.36 -22.19 15.28
C ASN A 9 -2.54 -23.11 15.66
N GLY A 10 -3.39 -23.45 14.67
CA GLY A 10 -4.56 -24.32 14.87
C GLY A 10 -5.79 -23.64 15.48
N VAL A 11 -5.71 -22.34 15.83
CA VAL A 11 -6.84 -21.55 16.35
C VAL A 11 -7.43 -20.70 15.24
N GLU A 12 -8.75 -20.77 15.02
CA GLU A 12 -9.46 -19.89 14.11
C GLU A 12 -9.79 -18.56 14.81
N TYR A 13 -9.43 -17.47 14.16
CA TYR A 13 -9.73 -16.09 14.58
C TYR A 13 -10.77 -15.48 13.65
N GLN A 14 -11.87 -15.00 14.23
CA GLN A 14 -12.91 -14.30 13.52
C GLN A 14 -12.65 -12.78 13.60
N LEU A 15 -12.61 -12.14 12.43
CA LEU A 15 -12.41 -10.70 12.29
C LEU A 15 -13.73 -9.99 11.97
N ALA A 16 -13.73 -8.65 12.06
CA ALA A 16 -14.88 -7.86 11.66
C ALA A 16 -15.04 -7.83 10.12
N PRO A 17 -16.15 -8.35 9.55
CA PRO A 17 -16.40 -8.23 8.11
C PRO A 17 -16.78 -6.79 7.78
N ASN A 18 -15.97 -6.11 6.99
CA ASN A 18 -16.16 -4.70 6.62
C ASN A 18 -16.16 -4.45 5.10
N SER A 19 -15.95 -5.49 4.27
CA SER A 19 -15.97 -5.39 2.82
C SER A 19 -16.52 -6.67 2.18
N GLY A 20 -17.84 -6.68 1.83
CA GLY A 20 -18.48 -7.78 1.11
C GLY A 20 -18.34 -9.15 1.76
N GLY A 21 -18.31 -9.22 3.11
CA GLY A 21 -18.08 -10.43 3.89
C GLY A 21 -16.59 -10.73 4.16
N ASN A 22 -15.68 -9.96 3.61
CA ASN A 22 -14.24 -10.05 3.85
C ASN A 22 -13.79 -8.98 4.85
N HIS A 23 -12.54 -9.08 5.30
CA HIS A 23 -11.91 -8.10 6.16
C HIS A 23 -10.77 -7.41 5.41
N ILE A 24 -10.77 -6.07 5.39
CA ILE A 24 -9.73 -5.24 4.79
C ILE A 24 -9.32 -4.10 5.74
N HIS A 25 -8.14 -3.55 5.53
CA HIS A 25 -7.63 -2.32 6.16
C HIS A 25 -7.71 -2.30 7.70
N GLY A 26 -7.59 -3.47 8.35
CA GLY A 26 -7.62 -3.56 9.81
C GLY A 26 -9.02 -3.50 10.44
N GLY A 27 -10.11 -3.61 9.64
CA GLY A 27 -11.46 -3.72 10.13
C GLY A 27 -12.28 -2.44 10.16
N ARG A 28 -13.27 -2.41 11.02
CA ARG A 28 -14.19 -1.25 11.15
C ARG A 28 -13.49 -0.06 11.80
N LYS A 29 -12.60 -0.33 12.74
CA LYS A 29 -11.76 0.65 13.43
C LYS A 29 -10.29 0.26 13.26
N GLY A 30 -9.79 0.34 12.01
CA GLY A 30 -8.38 0.10 11.71
C GLY A 30 -7.48 1.22 12.26
N PHE A 31 -6.19 1.10 12.02
CA PHE A 31 -5.18 2.04 12.55
C PHE A 31 -5.28 3.45 11.93
N ASP A 32 -6.08 3.63 10.89
CA ASP A 32 -6.49 4.92 10.32
C ASP A 32 -7.52 5.69 11.18
N LYS A 33 -8.18 5.01 12.13
CA LYS A 33 -9.27 5.56 12.96
C LYS A 33 -8.97 5.59 14.45
N VAL A 34 -7.72 5.31 14.83
CA VAL A 34 -7.27 5.36 16.24
C VAL A 34 -6.48 6.64 16.51
N VAL A 35 -6.39 7.01 17.79
CA VAL A 35 -5.56 8.14 18.21
C VAL A 35 -4.16 7.64 18.51
N TRP A 36 -3.20 8.13 17.76
CA TRP A 36 -1.79 7.84 17.94
C TRP A 36 -1.14 8.82 18.92
N GLN A 37 -0.22 8.34 19.73
CA GLN A 37 0.66 9.19 20.52
C GLN A 37 1.76 9.73 19.61
N ALA A 38 1.76 11.04 19.39
CA ALA A 38 2.70 11.71 18.49
C ALA A 38 3.84 12.37 19.26
N LYS A 39 5.09 12.17 18.79
CA LYS A 39 6.30 12.78 19.35
C LYS A 39 7.17 13.34 18.23
N PRO A 40 7.30 14.67 18.10
CA PRO A 40 8.30 15.25 17.23
C PRO A 40 9.72 14.83 17.66
N LEU A 41 10.54 14.46 16.69
CA LEU A 41 11.95 14.13 16.94
C LEU A 41 12.80 15.36 16.67
N THR A 42 13.52 15.82 17.69
CA THR A 42 14.33 17.05 17.65
C THR A 42 15.77 16.83 17.19
N SER A 43 16.19 15.56 17.12
CA SER A 43 17.53 15.19 16.66
C SER A 43 17.43 14.28 15.46
N PRO A 44 17.94 14.67 14.29
CA PRO A 44 17.97 13.82 13.13
C PRO A 44 18.84 12.58 13.40
N LYS A 45 18.39 11.40 12.92
CA LYS A 45 19.16 10.15 13.02
C LYS A 45 20.32 10.10 12.02
N SER A 46 20.26 10.93 10.98
CA SER A 46 21.32 11.11 10.00
C SER A 46 21.48 12.58 9.61
N ARG A 47 22.61 12.90 8.94
CA ARG A 47 22.86 14.27 8.44
C ARG A 47 21.83 14.71 7.37
N ASN A 48 21.16 13.76 6.73
CA ASN A 48 20.17 14.01 5.69
C ASN A 48 18.73 14.10 6.22
N ASP A 49 18.50 13.69 7.47
CA ASP A 49 17.18 13.79 8.08
C ASP A 49 16.85 15.27 8.37
N GLY A 50 15.68 15.71 7.92
CA GLY A 50 15.09 17.00 8.26
C GLY A 50 14.11 16.86 9.44
N ALA A 51 12.84 17.20 9.24
CA ALA A 51 11.82 17.07 10.27
C ALA A 51 11.34 15.61 10.38
N ALA A 52 11.18 15.12 11.61
CA ALA A 52 10.69 13.76 11.84
C ALA A 52 9.61 13.71 12.94
N LEU A 53 8.66 12.79 12.78
CA LEU A 53 7.55 12.55 13.69
C LEU A 53 7.44 11.05 13.97
N GLU A 54 7.51 10.68 15.23
CA GLU A 54 7.27 9.33 15.72
C GLU A 54 5.83 9.22 16.22
N LEU A 55 5.12 8.19 15.76
CA LEU A 55 3.75 7.84 16.15
C LEU A 55 3.76 6.47 16.82
N ASN A 56 3.13 6.37 17.98
CA ASN A 56 3.05 5.13 18.74
C ASN A 56 1.59 4.77 19.02
N TYR A 57 1.27 3.48 18.84
CA TYR A 57 -0.03 2.92 19.18
C TYR A 57 0.12 1.53 19.81
N LEU A 58 -0.73 1.20 20.77
CA LEU A 58 -0.89 -0.13 21.33
C LEU A 58 -2.26 -0.68 20.96
N SER A 59 -2.28 -1.60 20.00
CA SER A 59 -3.46 -2.41 19.71
C SER A 59 -3.54 -3.53 20.73
N LYS A 60 -4.60 -3.55 21.52
CA LYS A 60 -4.77 -4.54 22.60
C LYS A 60 -5.18 -5.90 22.05
N ASP A 61 -4.83 -6.95 22.78
CA ASP A 61 -5.27 -8.33 22.48
C ASP A 61 -6.79 -8.37 22.23
N GLY A 62 -7.19 -8.91 21.06
CA GLY A 62 -8.57 -8.98 20.62
C GLY A 62 -9.10 -7.74 19.86
N GLU A 63 -8.32 -6.67 19.71
CA GLU A 63 -8.75 -5.52 18.90
C GLU A 63 -9.01 -5.94 17.45
N GLU A 64 -10.21 -5.63 16.90
CA GLU A 64 -10.72 -6.06 15.59
C GLU A 64 -10.66 -7.60 15.35
N GLY A 65 -10.45 -8.40 16.41
CA GLY A 65 -10.36 -9.86 16.39
C GLY A 65 -8.94 -10.42 16.29
N TYR A 66 -7.91 -9.57 16.27
CA TYR A 66 -6.51 -10.02 16.19
C TYR A 66 -5.97 -10.42 17.57
N PRO A 67 -5.18 -11.54 17.66
CA PRO A 67 -4.56 -11.95 18.91
C PRO A 67 -3.31 -11.11 19.23
N GLY A 68 -3.03 -10.98 20.51
CA GLY A 68 -1.84 -10.35 21.06
C GLY A 68 -1.91 -8.84 21.21
N ASN A 69 -1.15 -8.33 22.17
CA ASN A 69 -0.93 -6.90 22.29
C ASN A 69 0.14 -6.47 21.29
N LEU A 70 -0.25 -5.75 20.25
CA LEU A 70 0.66 -5.27 19.20
C LEU A 70 1.02 -3.80 19.46
N ARG A 71 2.29 -3.57 19.78
CA ARG A 71 2.84 -2.20 19.86
C ARG A 71 3.42 -1.81 18.51
N VAL A 72 2.86 -0.77 17.93
CA VAL A 72 3.30 -0.24 16.62
C VAL A 72 3.94 1.12 16.81
N THR A 73 5.09 1.31 16.17
CA THR A 73 5.75 2.61 16.01
C THR A 73 5.89 2.90 14.53
N VAL A 74 5.43 4.07 14.10
CA VAL A 74 5.64 4.58 12.73
C VAL A 74 6.43 5.87 12.82
N THR A 75 7.53 5.97 12.10
CA THR A 75 8.32 7.19 12.04
C THR A 75 8.29 7.76 10.63
N TYR A 76 7.74 8.95 10.50
CA TYR A 76 7.80 9.75 9.28
C TYR A 76 9.00 10.69 9.36
N THR A 77 9.84 10.69 8.33
CA THR A 77 10.97 11.61 8.22
C THR A 77 10.93 12.29 6.85
N LEU A 78 10.83 13.60 6.83
CA LEU A 78 11.08 14.39 5.63
C LEU A 78 12.57 14.67 5.56
N THR A 79 13.23 14.19 4.51
CA THR A 79 14.68 14.34 4.35
C THR A 79 15.04 15.62 3.59
N ASN A 80 16.30 16.04 3.68
CA ASN A 80 16.78 17.26 3.02
C ASN A 80 16.92 17.10 1.48
N ASP A 81 16.83 15.88 0.97
CA ASP A 81 16.85 15.54 -0.45
C ASP A 81 15.45 15.23 -1.03
N ASN A 82 14.40 15.77 -0.37
CA ASN A 82 13.00 15.66 -0.79
C ASN A 82 12.43 14.24 -0.78
N ALA A 83 12.91 13.36 0.12
CA ALA A 83 12.30 12.08 0.33
C ALA A 83 11.41 12.09 1.59
N LEU A 84 10.26 11.41 1.52
CA LEU A 84 9.46 11.04 2.67
C LEU A 84 9.79 9.60 3.02
N LYS A 85 10.49 9.42 4.14
CA LYS A 85 10.82 8.11 4.67
C LYS A 85 9.80 7.69 5.71
N ILE A 86 9.30 6.45 5.62
CA ILE A 86 8.32 5.89 6.54
C ILE A 86 8.90 4.58 7.09
N ASP A 87 9.25 4.59 8.35
CA ASP A 87 9.78 3.41 9.05
C ASP A 87 8.68 2.81 9.93
N TYR A 88 8.45 1.49 9.79
CA TYR A 88 7.52 0.74 10.63
C TYR A 88 8.27 -0.19 11.56
N ARG A 89 7.84 -0.24 12.82
CA ARG A 89 8.31 -1.20 13.81
C ARG A 89 7.13 -1.71 14.60
N ALA A 90 7.06 -3.03 14.75
CA ALA A 90 6.04 -3.66 15.57
C ALA A 90 6.64 -4.72 16.49
N THR A 91 6.09 -4.84 17.70
CA THR A 91 6.40 -5.92 18.65
C THR A 91 5.10 -6.43 19.26
N THR A 92 5.06 -7.72 19.58
CA THR A 92 3.87 -8.35 20.14
C THR A 92 4.25 -9.35 21.25
N ASP A 93 3.30 -9.65 22.12
CA ASP A 93 3.44 -10.65 23.19
C ASP A 93 2.86 -12.02 22.82
N LYS A 94 2.20 -12.16 21.66
CA LYS A 94 1.67 -13.42 21.12
C LYS A 94 1.89 -13.47 19.62
N ASP A 95 1.89 -14.67 19.05
CA ASP A 95 1.82 -14.82 17.60
C ASP A 95 0.59 -14.11 17.05
N THR A 96 0.80 -13.29 16.01
CA THR A 96 -0.26 -12.54 15.33
C THR A 96 0.12 -12.31 13.88
N ILE A 97 -0.83 -11.83 13.08
CA ILE A 97 -0.56 -11.39 11.72
C ILE A 97 -0.52 -9.86 11.67
N VAL A 98 0.44 -9.32 10.92
CA VAL A 98 0.60 -7.89 10.73
C VAL A 98 1.04 -7.60 9.29
N ASN A 99 0.42 -6.58 8.68
CA ASN A 99 0.84 -6.05 7.40
C ASN A 99 0.48 -4.56 7.37
N LEU A 100 1.49 -3.72 7.62
CA LEU A 100 1.32 -2.28 7.74
C LEU A 100 1.67 -1.59 6.43
N THR A 101 0.92 -0.55 6.08
CA THR A 101 1.18 0.26 4.90
C THR A 101 0.80 1.72 5.12
N ASN A 102 1.34 2.61 4.28
CA ASN A 102 0.81 3.95 4.08
C ASN A 102 -0.11 3.93 2.85
N HIS A 103 -1.31 4.48 3.00
CA HIS A 103 -2.34 4.43 1.95
C HIS A 103 -2.58 5.79 1.30
N SER A 104 -1.53 6.58 1.13
CA SER A 104 -1.63 7.86 0.42
C SER A 104 -1.87 7.66 -1.07
N TYR A 105 -2.68 8.54 -1.65
CA TYR A 105 -2.90 8.63 -3.10
C TYR A 105 -2.08 9.78 -3.66
N PHE A 106 -1.40 9.54 -4.78
CA PHE A 106 -0.51 10.53 -5.41
C PHE A 106 -1.02 10.90 -6.79
N ASN A 107 -1.12 12.21 -7.05
CA ASN A 107 -1.30 12.78 -8.36
C ASN A 107 -0.23 13.87 -8.56
N LEU A 108 0.80 13.57 -9.35
CA LEU A 108 1.94 14.47 -9.54
C LEU A 108 1.60 15.68 -10.39
N ALA A 109 0.50 15.65 -11.15
CA ALA A 109 -0.02 16.82 -11.88
C ALA A 109 -0.68 17.84 -10.92
N GLY A 110 -1.18 17.38 -9.76
CA GLY A 110 -1.89 18.21 -8.78
C GLY A 110 -3.35 18.48 -9.14
N THR A 111 -3.77 18.16 -10.35
CA THR A 111 -5.15 18.32 -10.87
C THR A 111 -5.48 17.20 -11.85
N GLY A 112 -6.76 17.01 -12.18
CA GLY A 112 -7.20 16.01 -13.14
C GLY A 112 -6.97 14.59 -12.66
N ASP A 113 -6.67 13.68 -13.59
CA ASP A 113 -6.44 12.27 -13.30
C ASP A 113 -4.97 11.86 -13.56
N VAL A 114 -4.66 10.58 -13.29
CA VAL A 114 -3.29 10.05 -13.38
C VAL A 114 -3.01 9.26 -14.67
N ARG A 115 -3.93 9.25 -15.62
CA ARG A 115 -3.84 8.37 -16.81
C ARG A 115 -2.66 8.69 -17.72
N GLN A 116 -2.19 9.94 -17.72
CA GLN A 116 -1.03 10.39 -18.50
C GLN A 116 0.30 10.19 -17.78
N HIS A 117 0.28 9.85 -16.48
CA HIS A 117 1.52 9.54 -15.77
C HIS A 117 2.14 8.28 -16.35
N GLU A 118 3.45 8.28 -16.55
CA GLU A 118 4.21 7.12 -16.97
C GLU A 118 4.71 6.35 -15.74
N LEU A 119 4.28 5.10 -15.62
CA LEU A 119 4.64 4.22 -14.52
C LEU A 119 5.61 3.14 -14.99
N GLN A 120 6.64 2.89 -14.18
CA GLN A 120 7.49 1.71 -14.26
C GLN A 120 7.44 0.98 -12.92
N ILE A 121 7.33 -0.36 -12.94
CA ILE A 121 7.38 -1.23 -11.76
C ILE A 121 8.47 -2.28 -11.96
N ASN A 122 9.33 -2.45 -10.97
CA ASN A 122 10.40 -3.44 -11.00
C ASN A 122 9.90 -4.83 -10.61
N ALA A 123 9.06 -5.42 -11.45
CA ALA A 123 8.42 -6.72 -11.21
C ALA A 123 8.23 -7.50 -12.51
N GLU A 124 8.49 -8.80 -12.45
CA GLU A 124 8.25 -9.75 -13.56
C GLU A 124 6.91 -10.47 -13.43
N ARG A 125 6.30 -10.45 -12.24
CA ARG A 125 5.07 -11.18 -11.95
C ARG A 125 4.08 -10.34 -11.16
N THR A 126 2.79 -10.62 -11.37
CA THR A 126 1.68 -10.09 -10.58
C THR A 126 0.91 -11.24 -9.93
N LEU A 127 0.36 -10.99 -8.76
CA LEU A 127 -0.47 -11.90 -8.01
C LEU A 127 -1.89 -11.90 -8.62
N VAL A 128 -2.40 -13.09 -8.95
CA VAL A 128 -3.75 -13.23 -9.51
C VAL A 128 -4.79 -12.96 -8.43
N ALA A 129 -5.72 -12.08 -8.74
CA ALA A 129 -6.90 -11.83 -7.93
C ALA A 129 -8.04 -12.76 -8.37
N GLY A 130 -8.67 -13.43 -7.42
CA GLY A 130 -9.91 -14.16 -7.58
C GLY A 130 -11.12 -13.27 -7.28
N ASP A 131 -12.27 -13.90 -7.04
CA ASP A 131 -13.52 -13.20 -6.71
C ASP A 131 -13.33 -12.17 -5.60
N LYS A 132 -13.97 -11.02 -5.74
CA LYS A 132 -13.88 -9.90 -4.77
C LYS A 132 -12.45 -9.42 -4.52
N LEU A 133 -11.55 -9.56 -5.51
CA LEU A 133 -10.14 -9.18 -5.44
C LEU A 133 -9.35 -9.91 -4.33
N ILE A 134 -9.79 -11.09 -3.93
CA ILE A 134 -9.05 -11.91 -2.97
C ILE A 134 -7.85 -12.54 -3.68
N PRO A 135 -6.61 -12.36 -3.18
CA PRO A 135 -5.43 -13.01 -3.74
C PRO A 135 -5.54 -14.54 -3.73
N THR A 136 -5.23 -15.17 -4.85
CA THR A 136 -5.32 -16.64 -5.00
C THR A 136 -4.06 -17.38 -4.57
N GLY A 137 -2.93 -16.65 -4.44
CA GLY A 137 -1.60 -17.23 -4.25
C GLY A 137 -0.89 -17.60 -5.57
N GLU A 138 -1.59 -17.52 -6.72
CA GLU A 138 -1.00 -17.75 -8.04
C GLU A 138 -0.30 -16.49 -8.54
N PHE A 139 0.94 -16.62 -9.03
CA PHE A 139 1.66 -15.55 -9.70
C PHE A 139 1.69 -15.79 -11.21
N LYS A 140 1.48 -14.73 -12.01
CA LYS A 140 1.57 -14.76 -13.47
C LYS A 140 2.58 -13.73 -13.96
N SER A 141 3.25 -14.07 -15.08
CA SER A 141 4.13 -13.14 -15.78
C SER A 141 3.35 -11.91 -16.23
N VAL A 142 3.96 -10.73 -16.07
CA VAL A 142 3.41 -9.48 -16.60
C VAL A 142 3.67 -9.32 -18.10
N ALA A 143 4.62 -10.05 -18.67
CA ALA A 143 5.06 -9.91 -20.05
C ALA A 143 3.91 -10.07 -21.05
N GLY A 144 3.73 -9.05 -21.91
CA GLY A 144 2.69 -9.05 -22.94
C GLY A 144 1.26 -8.91 -22.39
N THR A 145 1.11 -8.44 -21.15
CA THR A 145 -0.18 -8.20 -20.51
C THR A 145 -0.37 -6.71 -20.19
N PRO A 146 -1.57 -6.25 -19.85
CA PRO A 146 -1.79 -4.88 -19.36
C PRO A 146 -0.96 -4.52 -18.13
N PHE A 147 -0.48 -5.51 -17.38
CA PHE A 147 0.36 -5.33 -16.18
C PHE A 147 1.86 -5.18 -16.49
N ASP A 148 2.26 -5.18 -17.75
CA ASP A 148 3.67 -5.04 -18.13
C ASP A 148 4.13 -3.58 -17.99
N PHE A 149 4.58 -3.24 -16.77
CA PHE A 149 5.20 -1.97 -16.41
C PHE A 149 6.73 -2.08 -16.23
N ARG A 150 7.37 -3.11 -16.77
CA ARG A 150 8.84 -3.26 -16.70
C ARG A 150 9.59 -2.14 -17.44
N LYS A 151 8.93 -1.50 -18.40
CA LYS A 151 9.34 -0.24 -19.04
C LYS A 151 8.30 0.83 -18.74
N PRO A 152 8.68 2.12 -18.76
CA PRO A 152 7.73 3.21 -18.58
C PRO A 152 6.55 3.10 -19.56
N LYS A 153 5.34 3.16 -19.04
CA LYS A 153 4.09 3.10 -19.80
C LYS A 153 3.07 4.01 -19.15
N ALA A 154 2.31 4.75 -19.97
CA ALA A 154 1.21 5.57 -19.47
C ALA A 154 0.18 4.70 -18.73
N ILE A 155 -0.24 5.10 -17.54
CA ILE A 155 -1.22 4.36 -16.72
C ILE A 155 -2.51 4.13 -17.50
N GLY A 156 -2.95 5.13 -18.25
CA GLY A 156 -4.17 5.05 -19.05
C GLY A 156 -4.11 4.16 -20.27
N ALA A 157 -2.92 3.69 -20.70
CA ALA A 157 -2.76 2.98 -21.96
C ALA A 157 -3.62 1.71 -22.06
N GLU A 158 -3.73 0.97 -20.96
CA GLU A 158 -4.45 -0.31 -20.92
C GLU A 158 -5.39 -0.43 -19.69
N ILE A 159 -5.68 0.68 -19.02
CA ILE A 159 -6.55 0.69 -17.82
C ILE A 159 -7.98 0.20 -18.10
N ASN A 160 -8.43 0.34 -19.35
CA ASN A 160 -9.74 -0.11 -19.82
C ASN A 160 -9.66 -1.38 -20.68
N SER A 161 -8.56 -2.12 -20.61
CA SER A 161 -8.40 -3.39 -21.33
C SER A 161 -9.50 -4.39 -20.95
N SER A 162 -9.92 -5.21 -21.91
CA SER A 162 -10.87 -6.31 -21.68
C SER A 162 -10.26 -7.52 -20.97
N ALA A 163 -8.96 -7.46 -20.58
CA ALA A 163 -8.32 -8.52 -19.81
C ALA A 163 -9.07 -8.76 -18.49
N ALA A 164 -9.34 -10.03 -18.18
CA ALA A 164 -10.20 -10.42 -17.05
C ALA A 164 -9.79 -9.78 -15.71
N GLN A 165 -8.48 -9.68 -15.44
CA GLN A 165 -7.99 -9.07 -14.20
C GLN A 165 -8.24 -7.54 -14.17
N ILE A 166 -8.10 -6.84 -15.30
CA ILE A 166 -8.42 -5.40 -15.39
C ILE A 166 -9.92 -5.19 -15.22
N ALA A 167 -10.76 -6.03 -15.87
CA ALA A 167 -12.20 -5.96 -15.73
C ALA A 167 -12.65 -6.22 -14.27
N LEU A 168 -12.03 -7.18 -13.59
CA LEU A 168 -12.28 -7.50 -12.18
C LEU A 168 -11.98 -6.32 -11.27
N GLY A 169 -10.82 -5.66 -11.44
CA GLY A 169 -10.39 -4.49 -10.69
C GLY A 169 -11.07 -3.18 -11.11
N ARG A 170 -11.76 -3.17 -12.24
CA ARG A 170 -12.25 -1.94 -12.91
C ARG A 170 -11.14 -0.94 -13.18
N GLY A 171 -9.95 -1.45 -13.51
CA GLY A 171 -8.67 -0.77 -13.62
C GLY A 171 -7.58 -1.57 -12.90
N TYR A 172 -6.55 -0.89 -12.43
CA TYR A 172 -5.50 -1.54 -11.66
C TYR A 172 -5.88 -1.56 -10.16
N ASP A 173 -5.76 -2.73 -9.55
CA ASP A 173 -5.85 -2.99 -8.10
C ASP A 173 -5.16 -4.33 -7.83
N HIS A 174 -3.85 -4.37 -8.08
CA HIS A 174 -3.11 -5.61 -8.14
C HIS A 174 -1.76 -5.53 -7.43
N SER A 175 -1.36 -6.65 -6.86
CA SER A 175 -0.06 -6.81 -6.20
C SER A 175 0.98 -7.28 -7.20
N PHE A 176 2.14 -6.65 -7.17
CA PHE A 176 3.31 -6.99 -7.96
C PHE A 176 4.40 -7.56 -7.05
N GLU A 177 5.00 -8.68 -7.46
CA GLU A 177 6.16 -9.26 -6.80
C GLU A 177 7.42 -8.57 -7.28
N LEU A 178 8.14 -7.93 -6.37
CA LEU A 178 9.31 -7.12 -6.71
C LEU A 178 10.57 -7.95 -6.94
N ASN A 179 11.40 -7.52 -7.89
CA ASN A 179 12.64 -8.19 -8.29
C ASN A 179 13.81 -7.85 -7.35
N HIS A 180 13.62 -7.96 -6.03
CA HIS A 180 14.69 -7.74 -5.06
C HIS A 180 14.57 -8.67 -3.86
N LYS A 181 15.61 -8.71 -3.04
CA LYS A 181 15.58 -9.49 -1.79
C LYS A 181 14.79 -8.74 -0.72
N PRO A 182 13.81 -9.35 -0.04
CA PRO A 182 13.13 -8.77 1.10
C PRO A 182 14.12 -8.26 2.16
N GLY A 183 13.79 -7.15 2.80
CA GLY A 183 14.64 -6.50 3.80
C GLY A 183 15.73 -5.57 3.24
N VAL A 184 15.93 -5.55 1.92
CA VAL A 184 16.87 -4.63 1.25
C VAL A 184 16.09 -3.48 0.62
N LEU A 185 16.37 -2.25 1.05
CA LEU A 185 15.72 -1.06 0.46
C LEU A 185 16.10 -0.96 -1.03
N SER A 186 15.11 -1.10 -1.88
CA SER A 186 15.27 -1.19 -3.34
C SER A 186 14.16 -0.44 -4.07
N LEU A 187 14.44 0.00 -5.29
CA LEU A 187 13.45 0.67 -6.14
C LEU A 187 12.34 -0.32 -6.51
N ALA A 188 11.12 -0.02 -6.09
CA ALA A 188 9.91 -0.76 -6.44
C ALA A 188 9.25 -0.20 -7.69
N ALA A 189 9.06 1.13 -7.73
CA ALA A 189 8.37 1.80 -8.82
C ALA A 189 8.89 3.21 -9.04
N LYS A 190 8.71 3.70 -10.28
CA LYS A 190 8.97 5.07 -10.67
C LYS A 190 7.79 5.62 -11.45
N VAL A 191 7.36 6.82 -11.10
CA VAL A 191 6.28 7.55 -11.78
C VAL A 191 6.84 8.87 -12.30
N TYR A 192 6.58 9.16 -13.56
CA TYR A 192 6.90 10.44 -14.21
C TYR A 192 5.61 11.11 -14.69
N GLU A 193 5.46 12.39 -14.40
CA GLU A 193 4.33 13.20 -14.88
C GLU A 193 4.83 14.18 -15.96
N PRO A 194 4.40 13.99 -17.23
CA PRO A 194 5.04 14.66 -18.36
C PRO A 194 4.76 16.17 -18.47
N THR A 195 3.67 16.69 -17.89
CA THR A 195 3.33 18.11 -18.02
C THR A 195 4.08 19.00 -17.04
N THR A 196 4.36 18.48 -15.83
CA THR A 196 5.10 19.22 -14.78
C THR A 196 6.56 18.79 -14.67
N GLY A 197 6.92 17.64 -15.27
CA GLY A 197 8.24 17.03 -15.15
C GLY A 197 8.52 16.41 -13.79
N ARG A 198 7.51 16.29 -12.91
CA ARG A 198 7.69 15.69 -11.58
C ARG A 198 7.93 14.19 -11.68
N VAL A 199 8.83 13.72 -10.83
CA VAL A 199 9.18 12.30 -10.70
C VAL A 199 8.96 11.88 -9.25
N MET A 200 8.38 10.70 -9.05
CA MET A 200 8.32 10.03 -7.76
C MET A 200 8.94 8.64 -7.89
N GLU A 201 9.90 8.34 -7.04
CA GLU A 201 10.48 7.02 -6.88
C GLU A 201 10.00 6.41 -5.57
N THR A 202 9.49 5.19 -5.63
CA THR A 202 9.05 4.42 -4.47
C THR A 202 10.07 3.34 -4.19
N LEU A 203 10.70 3.40 -3.02
CA LEU A 203 11.62 2.39 -2.55
C LEU A 203 10.98 1.64 -1.38
N THR A 204 11.24 0.33 -1.28
CA THR A 204 10.71 -0.48 -0.17
C THR A 204 11.67 -1.61 0.20
N THR A 205 11.52 -2.10 1.43
CA THR A 205 12.12 -3.35 1.92
C THR A 205 11.20 -4.55 1.75
N GLU A 206 9.94 -4.32 1.35
CA GLU A 206 8.90 -5.34 1.25
C GLU A 206 8.98 -6.11 -0.07
N PRO A 207 8.54 -7.37 -0.11
CA PRO A 207 8.64 -8.23 -1.30
C PRO A 207 7.69 -7.84 -2.42
N GLY A 208 6.74 -6.96 -2.19
CA GLY A 208 5.72 -6.59 -3.16
C GLY A 208 5.22 -5.16 -3.01
N VAL A 209 4.57 -4.69 -4.06
CA VAL A 209 3.87 -3.40 -4.07
C VAL A 209 2.47 -3.58 -4.67
N ILE A 210 1.49 -2.88 -4.11
CA ILE A 210 0.15 -2.81 -4.69
C ILE A 210 0.05 -1.52 -5.51
N PHE A 211 -0.39 -1.67 -6.76
CA PHE A 211 -0.73 -0.54 -7.61
C PHE A 211 -2.25 -0.44 -7.75
N TYR A 212 -2.81 0.69 -7.31
CA TYR A 212 -4.24 0.98 -7.33
C TYR A 212 -4.51 2.33 -7.99
N THR A 213 -5.48 2.37 -8.89
CA THR A 213 -5.83 3.56 -9.69
C THR A 213 -7.11 4.26 -9.22
N SER A 214 -7.47 4.10 -7.95
CA SER A 214 -8.62 4.76 -7.33
C SER A 214 -9.96 4.49 -8.03
N ASN A 215 -10.16 3.25 -8.49
CA ASN A 215 -11.27 2.83 -9.34
C ASN A 215 -12.67 3.01 -8.71
N GLY A 216 -12.73 3.21 -7.39
CA GLY A 216 -13.95 3.50 -6.65
C GLY A 216 -14.24 4.98 -6.42
N PHE A 217 -13.37 5.88 -6.86
CA PHE A 217 -13.56 7.32 -6.68
C PHE A 217 -14.42 7.90 -7.80
N ASP A 218 -15.56 8.44 -7.44
CA ASP A 218 -16.54 9.06 -8.35
C ASP A 218 -16.64 10.59 -8.20
N GLY A 219 -15.74 11.19 -7.42
CA GLY A 219 -15.74 12.61 -7.10
C GLY A 219 -16.68 13.03 -5.96
N SER A 220 -17.38 12.08 -5.33
CA SER A 220 -18.20 12.37 -4.12
C SER A 220 -17.34 12.59 -2.88
N ILE A 221 -16.17 11.93 -2.81
CA ILE A 221 -15.22 12.10 -1.72
C ILE A 221 -14.37 13.35 -1.99
N LYS A 222 -14.41 14.30 -1.07
CA LYS A 222 -13.62 15.52 -1.15
C LYS A 222 -12.43 15.44 -0.19
N GLY A 223 -11.26 15.77 -0.70
CA GLY A 223 -10.05 15.94 0.09
C GLY A 223 -9.99 17.29 0.82
N LYS A 224 -8.85 17.58 1.42
CA LYS A 224 -8.58 18.88 2.04
C LYS A 224 -8.66 19.99 0.99
N GLY A 225 -9.34 21.09 1.34
CA GLY A 225 -9.54 22.21 0.40
C GLY A 225 -10.66 21.99 -0.63
N GLY A 226 -11.45 20.92 -0.53
CA GLY A 226 -12.57 20.64 -1.43
C GLY A 226 -12.16 20.01 -2.77
N GLN A 227 -10.94 19.54 -2.85
CA GLN A 227 -10.41 18.86 -4.05
C GLN A 227 -10.93 17.43 -4.17
#